data_7d6691b2526744a040cb7562095a5fb9
#
_entry.id   7d6691b2526744a040cb7562095a5fb9
#
_cell.length_a   1.000
_cell.length_b   1.000
_cell.length_c   1.000
_cell.angle_alpha   90.00
_cell.angle_beta   90.00
_cell.angle_gamma   90.00
#
_symmetry.space_group_name_H-M   'P 1'
#
loop_
_entity.id
_entity.type
_entity.pdbx_description
1 polymer ?
#
loop_
_entity_poly.entity_id
_entity_poly.type
_entity_poly.pdbx_seq_one_letter_code
_entity_poly.pdbx_strand_id
1 'polypeptide(L)'
;MKPIIAITAGDTNGVGYEVIIKSLLNGYVFEVMRPVIYGNAAVAKQHIHTLDEEYRNITWNLIDSPEQAKDGRLNLITCYTDNLPVELGKNTEHSNKAAKAALDRACADLKAGKVQALVTAPINKEALGEGHTEYLEKRFHGDELMMLCSGNLRVALVCNHVSIAEIPAQITEERILQKLTLLNNSLKRDFGLEKPRIAVLALNPHAGDKGLMGKEEQQIIIPAIEKAKEQGIWAFGPYASDGFFGSGHFTQFDAVLAMYHDQGLIPFKTLDMTGVNFTAGLNIVRTSPDHGTGYDIAGKNQADERSMRNALFLAIDVLRKREEYDELTANPLPFIVREDREGRPRREFIDFKTTKYNDDKSRD
;
A
#
# COMPACT_ATOMS: atom_id res chain seq x y z
N MET A 1 -15.35 16.75 5.00
CA MET A 1 -16.30 15.95 4.14
C MET A 1 -15.72 14.55 4.04
N LYS A 2 -16.57 13.48 4.00
CA LYS A 2 -16.03 12.11 3.85
C LYS A 2 -15.31 11.96 2.49
N PRO A 3 -14.12 11.35 2.44
CA PRO A 3 -13.41 11.12 1.18
C PRO A 3 -14.19 10.17 0.27
N ILE A 4 -14.05 10.37 -1.04
CA ILE A 4 -14.60 9.48 -2.06
C ILE A 4 -13.53 8.48 -2.42
N ILE A 5 -13.82 7.20 -2.25
CA ILE A 5 -12.89 6.10 -2.52
C ILE A 5 -13.34 5.34 -3.75
N ALA A 6 -12.48 5.31 -4.76
CA ALA A 6 -12.69 4.49 -5.95
C ALA A 6 -12.42 3.02 -5.62
N ILE A 7 -13.34 2.14 -5.99
CA ILE A 7 -13.21 0.69 -5.82
C ILE A 7 -13.41 0.05 -7.19
N THR A 8 -12.37 -0.55 -7.79
CA THR A 8 -12.54 -1.27 -9.04
C THR A 8 -13.06 -2.67 -8.80
N ALA A 9 -14.04 -3.10 -9.60
CA ALA A 9 -14.70 -4.39 -9.43
C ALA A 9 -13.78 -5.60 -9.70
N GLY A 10 -12.64 -5.36 -10.39
CA GLY A 10 -11.70 -6.42 -10.76
C GLY A 10 -12.24 -7.33 -11.86
N ASP A 11 -11.79 -8.59 -11.85
CA ASP A 11 -12.23 -9.58 -12.82
C ASP A 11 -13.70 -9.96 -12.59
N THR A 12 -14.54 -9.80 -13.62
CA THR A 12 -15.99 -10.06 -13.55
C THR A 12 -16.33 -11.52 -13.32
N ASN A 13 -15.42 -12.44 -13.56
CA ASN A 13 -15.59 -13.89 -13.38
C ASN A 13 -14.98 -14.42 -12.08
N GLY A 14 -14.30 -13.54 -11.31
CA GLY A 14 -13.67 -13.85 -10.04
C GLY A 14 -14.52 -13.46 -8.83
N VAL A 15 -13.90 -13.40 -7.66
CA VAL A 15 -14.55 -13.07 -6.37
C VAL A 15 -14.66 -11.55 -6.10
N GLY A 16 -14.21 -10.69 -7.03
CA GLY A 16 -14.11 -9.23 -6.79
C GLY A 16 -15.41 -8.59 -6.31
N TYR A 17 -16.52 -8.81 -7.02
CA TYR A 17 -17.83 -8.30 -6.60
C TYR A 17 -18.30 -8.86 -5.26
N GLU A 18 -18.07 -10.16 -5.02
CA GLU A 18 -18.44 -10.83 -3.76
C GLU A 18 -17.77 -10.15 -2.56
N VAL A 19 -16.43 -10.01 -2.59
CA VAL A 19 -15.69 -9.40 -1.47
C VAL A 19 -15.99 -7.91 -1.30
N ILE A 20 -16.25 -7.17 -2.39
CA ILE A 20 -16.67 -5.76 -2.33
C ILE A 20 -18.02 -5.64 -1.62
N ILE A 21 -19.03 -6.40 -2.06
CA ILE A 21 -20.38 -6.35 -1.52
C ILE A 21 -20.37 -6.70 -0.03
N LYS A 22 -19.75 -7.81 0.35
CA LYS A 22 -19.63 -8.24 1.74
C LYS A 22 -18.91 -7.19 2.61
N SER A 23 -17.84 -6.59 2.09
CA SER A 23 -17.09 -5.55 2.81
C SER A 23 -17.90 -4.28 3.06
N LEU A 24 -18.69 -3.84 2.09
CA LEU A 24 -19.42 -2.57 2.15
C LEU A 24 -20.70 -2.68 3.00
N LEU A 25 -21.34 -3.85 3.04
CA LEU A 25 -22.61 -4.01 3.78
C LEU A 25 -22.42 -4.14 5.30
N ASN A 26 -21.20 -4.19 5.79
CA ASN A 26 -20.90 -4.15 7.23
C ASN A 26 -21.21 -2.79 7.91
N GLY A 27 -21.74 -1.81 7.18
CA GLY A 27 -22.27 -0.53 7.71
C GLY A 27 -21.22 0.51 8.10
N TYR A 28 -20.17 0.13 8.83
CA TYR A 28 -19.14 1.06 9.35
C TYR A 28 -18.34 1.79 8.26
N VAL A 29 -18.19 1.19 7.09
CA VAL A 29 -17.49 1.78 5.96
C VAL A 29 -18.12 3.12 5.53
N PHE A 30 -19.44 3.21 5.53
CA PHE A 30 -20.18 4.43 5.15
C PHE A 30 -20.02 5.58 6.15
N GLU A 31 -19.59 5.31 7.37
CA GLU A 31 -19.36 6.37 8.37
C GLU A 31 -18.09 7.16 8.07
N VAL A 32 -17.10 6.53 7.41
CA VAL A 32 -15.77 7.12 7.21
C VAL A 32 -15.47 7.48 5.77
N MET A 33 -16.22 6.95 4.78
CA MET A 33 -16.00 7.23 3.35
C MET A 33 -17.29 7.22 2.55
N ARG A 34 -17.22 7.71 1.30
CA ARG A 34 -18.20 7.51 0.23
C ARG A 34 -17.61 6.56 -0.81
N PRO A 35 -17.98 5.27 -0.79
CA PRO A 35 -17.48 4.32 -1.79
C PRO A 35 -18.11 4.57 -3.15
N VAL A 36 -17.31 4.51 -4.20
CA VAL A 36 -17.73 4.53 -5.60
C VAL A 36 -17.16 3.31 -6.30
N ILE A 37 -18.05 2.40 -6.70
CA ILE A 37 -17.67 1.18 -7.39
C ILE A 37 -17.57 1.46 -8.89
N TYR A 38 -16.46 1.12 -9.49
CA TYR A 38 -16.22 1.16 -10.93
C TYR A 38 -16.44 -0.23 -11.48
N GLY A 39 -17.57 -0.42 -12.16
CA GLY A 39 -17.98 -1.75 -12.62
C GLY A 39 -19.25 -1.68 -13.48
N ASN A 40 -20.18 -2.59 -13.25
CA ASN A 40 -21.47 -2.61 -13.93
C ASN A 40 -22.54 -3.24 -13.02
N ALA A 41 -23.72 -2.62 -12.92
CA ALA A 41 -24.80 -3.04 -12.04
C ALA A 41 -25.44 -4.37 -12.47
N ALA A 42 -25.54 -4.64 -13.78
CA ALA A 42 -26.09 -5.90 -14.28
C ALA A 42 -25.16 -7.08 -13.93
N VAL A 43 -23.83 -6.89 -14.03
CA VAL A 43 -22.84 -7.87 -13.61
C VAL A 43 -22.88 -8.05 -12.09
N ALA A 44 -22.89 -6.95 -11.33
CA ALA A 44 -23.01 -6.99 -9.87
C ALA A 44 -24.24 -7.77 -9.41
N LYS A 45 -25.39 -7.60 -10.11
CA LYS A 45 -26.62 -8.34 -9.83
C LYS A 45 -26.47 -9.85 -10.03
N GLN A 46 -25.70 -10.29 -11.04
CA GLN A 46 -25.43 -11.72 -11.25
C GLN A 46 -24.64 -12.29 -10.07
N HIS A 47 -23.63 -11.58 -9.56
CA HIS A 47 -22.89 -11.99 -8.37
C HIS A 47 -23.77 -12.02 -7.12
N ILE A 48 -24.64 -11.00 -6.91
CA ILE A 48 -25.58 -10.97 -5.78
C ILE A 48 -26.46 -12.21 -5.72
N HIS A 49 -26.88 -12.76 -6.87
CA HIS A 49 -27.69 -13.99 -6.90
C HIS A 49 -26.95 -15.21 -6.36
N THR A 50 -25.63 -15.21 -6.32
CA THR A 50 -24.82 -16.30 -5.75
C THR A 50 -24.54 -16.14 -4.25
N LEU A 51 -24.91 -14.99 -3.66
CA LEU A 51 -24.74 -14.68 -2.25
C LEU A 51 -25.96 -15.04 -1.41
N ASP A 52 -25.81 -15.01 -0.09
CA ASP A 52 -26.89 -15.24 0.85
C ASP A 52 -28.05 -14.23 0.70
N GLU A 53 -29.21 -14.57 1.25
CA GLU A 53 -30.45 -13.77 1.09
C GLU A 53 -30.33 -12.34 1.60
N GLU A 54 -29.51 -12.10 2.63
CA GLU A 54 -29.28 -10.78 3.20
C GLU A 54 -28.70 -9.79 2.18
N TYR A 55 -27.97 -10.27 1.16
CA TYR A 55 -27.39 -9.45 0.09
C TYR A 55 -28.34 -9.17 -1.08
N ARG A 56 -29.49 -9.83 -1.17
CA ARG A 56 -30.40 -9.78 -2.34
C ARG A 56 -31.11 -8.44 -2.54
N ASN A 57 -31.27 -7.65 -1.46
CA ASN A 57 -32.00 -6.38 -1.48
C ASN A 57 -31.10 -5.15 -1.69
N ILE A 58 -29.93 -5.32 -2.28
CA ILE A 58 -29.00 -4.23 -2.56
C ILE A 58 -29.55 -3.30 -3.63
N THR A 59 -29.55 -2.01 -3.32
CA THR A 59 -29.90 -0.93 -4.25
C THR A 59 -28.68 -0.11 -4.61
N TRP A 60 -28.43 0.02 -5.92
CA TRP A 60 -27.33 0.82 -6.45
C TRP A 60 -27.79 2.27 -6.69
N ASN A 61 -27.00 3.24 -6.25
CA ASN A 61 -27.08 4.61 -6.71
C ASN A 61 -26.20 4.74 -7.95
N LEU A 62 -26.81 4.61 -9.15
CA LEU A 62 -26.11 4.75 -10.42
C LEU A 62 -25.75 6.21 -10.63
N ILE A 63 -24.48 6.48 -10.94
CA ILE A 63 -23.93 7.81 -11.14
C ILE A 63 -23.00 7.81 -12.35
N ASP A 64 -22.83 8.97 -12.98
CA ASP A 64 -21.93 9.15 -14.12
C ASP A 64 -20.58 9.72 -13.70
N SER A 65 -20.50 10.35 -12.54
CA SER A 65 -19.31 10.99 -11.98
C SER A 65 -19.23 10.84 -10.46
N PRO A 66 -18.00 10.69 -9.88
CA PRO A 66 -17.81 10.53 -8.43
C PRO A 66 -18.42 11.65 -7.59
N GLU A 67 -18.48 12.87 -8.11
CA GLU A 67 -19.04 14.03 -7.40
C GLU A 67 -20.54 13.87 -7.08
N GLN A 68 -21.24 12.99 -7.81
CA GLN A 68 -22.65 12.64 -7.56
C GLN A 68 -22.82 11.58 -6.46
N ALA A 69 -21.73 11.11 -5.87
CA ALA A 69 -21.77 10.07 -4.83
C ALA A 69 -22.52 10.55 -3.60
N LYS A 70 -23.50 9.74 -3.15
CA LYS A 70 -24.32 9.99 -1.95
C LYS A 70 -23.76 9.25 -0.75
N ASP A 71 -23.83 9.88 0.41
CA ASP A 71 -23.49 9.26 1.69
C ASP A 71 -24.45 8.09 1.99
N GLY A 72 -23.90 7.04 2.61
CA GLY A 72 -24.69 5.87 3.03
C GLY A 72 -25.28 5.07 1.86
N ARG A 73 -24.77 5.25 0.64
CA ARG A 73 -25.24 4.54 -0.56
C ARG A 73 -24.12 3.80 -1.25
N LEU A 74 -24.47 2.69 -1.88
CA LEU A 74 -23.61 1.97 -2.81
C LEU A 74 -23.62 2.71 -4.15
N ASN A 75 -22.66 3.61 -4.35
CA ASN A 75 -22.54 4.37 -5.59
C ASN A 75 -21.82 3.51 -6.62
N LEU A 76 -22.29 3.50 -7.87
CA LEU A 76 -21.72 2.71 -8.94
C LEU A 76 -21.66 3.51 -10.23
N ILE A 77 -20.49 3.50 -10.88
CA ILE A 77 -20.22 4.02 -12.21
C ILE A 77 -20.14 2.85 -13.19
N THR A 78 -20.99 2.88 -14.22
CA THR A 78 -20.95 1.88 -15.30
C THR A 78 -19.74 2.11 -16.20
N CYS A 79 -18.86 1.13 -16.29
CA CYS A 79 -17.60 1.20 -17.03
C CYS A 79 -17.58 0.36 -18.31
N TYR A 80 -18.53 -0.56 -18.48
CA TYR A 80 -18.64 -1.47 -19.63
C TYR A 80 -20.10 -1.90 -19.84
N THR A 81 -20.39 -2.57 -20.97
CA THR A 81 -21.76 -2.88 -21.43
C THR A 81 -22.51 -3.85 -20.50
N ASP A 82 -23.84 -3.73 -20.43
CA ASP A 82 -24.69 -4.60 -19.61
C ASP A 82 -24.78 -6.05 -20.11
N ASN A 83 -24.49 -6.27 -21.39
CA ASN A 83 -24.56 -7.60 -22.02
C ASN A 83 -23.26 -8.41 -21.89
N LEU A 84 -22.41 -8.09 -20.92
CA LEU A 84 -21.19 -8.83 -20.69
C LEU A 84 -21.52 -10.25 -20.19
N PRO A 85 -21.05 -11.31 -20.85
CA PRO A 85 -21.21 -12.66 -20.33
C PRO A 85 -20.34 -12.83 -19.06
N VAL A 86 -20.97 -13.32 -17.98
CA VAL A 86 -20.28 -13.67 -16.74
C VAL A 86 -20.13 -15.18 -16.68
N GLU A 87 -18.89 -15.64 -16.73
CA GLU A 87 -18.52 -17.06 -16.67
C GLU A 87 -17.68 -17.31 -15.41
N LEU A 88 -18.37 -17.43 -14.27
CA LEU A 88 -17.71 -17.56 -12.97
C LEU A 88 -16.66 -18.67 -12.96
N GLY A 89 -15.50 -18.36 -12.41
CA GLY A 89 -14.37 -19.30 -12.30
C GLY A 89 -13.52 -19.45 -13.57
N LYS A 90 -13.77 -18.62 -14.61
CA LYS A 90 -13.01 -18.70 -15.86
C LYS A 90 -12.34 -17.40 -16.20
N ASN A 91 -11.08 -17.47 -16.65
CA ASN A 91 -10.43 -16.36 -17.30
C ASN A 91 -10.96 -16.22 -18.75
N THR A 92 -11.51 -15.07 -19.08
CA THR A 92 -12.02 -14.77 -20.42
C THR A 92 -11.54 -13.41 -20.91
N GLU A 93 -11.43 -13.24 -22.23
CA GLU A 93 -11.07 -11.97 -22.83
C GLU A 93 -12.07 -10.84 -22.47
N HIS A 94 -13.35 -11.20 -22.33
CA HIS A 94 -14.39 -10.25 -21.96
C HIS A 94 -14.22 -9.76 -20.51
N SER A 95 -13.94 -10.66 -19.57
CA SER A 95 -13.70 -10.29 -18.17
C SER A 95 -12.44 -9.43 -18.04
N ASN A 96 -11.39 -9.75 -18.79
CA ASN A 96 -10.15 -8.98 -18.82
C ASN A 96 -10.37 -7.55 -19.36
N LYS A 97 -11.12 -7.39 -20.45
CA LYS A 97 -11.47 -6.07 -21.01
C LYS A 97 -12.30 -5.24 -20.04
N ALA A 98 -13.27 -5.87 -19.37
CA ALA A 98 -14.12 -5.21 -18.38
C ALA A 98 -13.32 -4.73 -17.16
N ALA A 99 -12.44 -5.58 -16.62
CA ALA A 99 -11.56 -5.24 -15.48
C ALA A 99 -10.64 -4.06 -15.84
N LYS A 100 -10.06 -4.09 -17.05
CA LYS A 100 -9.23 -2.99 -17.56
C LYS A 100 -10.01 -1.69 -17.71
N ALA A 101 -11.21 -1.72 -18.28
CA ALA A 101 -12.05 -0.55 -18.48
C ALA A 101 -12.43 0.11 -17.14
N ALA A 102 -12.77 -0.70 -16.12
CA ALA A 102 -13.05 -0.21 -14.78
C ALA A 102 -11.82 0.45 -14.15
N LEU A 103 -10.65 -0.16 -14.27
CA LEU A 103 -9.39 0.38 -13.74
C LEU A 103 -8.99 1.68 -14.46
N ASP A 104 -9.08 1.72 -15.80
CA ASP A 104 -8.74 2.91 -16.59
C ASP A 104 -9.63 4.10 -16.21
N ARG A 105 -10.94 3.88 -16.02
CA ARG A 105 -11.87 4.92 -15.61
C ARG A 105 -11.57 5.41 -14.20
N ALA A 106 -11.33 4.51 -13.24
CA ALA A 106 -10.96 4.87 -11.88
C ALA A 106 -9.65 5.66 -11.82
N CYS A 107 -8.63 5.25 -12.60
CA CYS A 107 -7.37 5.99 -12.71
C CYS A 107 -7.55 7.39 -13.30
N ALA A 108 -8.42 7.56 -14.29
CA ALA A 108 -8.71 8.86 -14.86
C ALA A 108 -9.38 9.81 -13.85
N ASP A 109 -10.35 9.32 -13.08
CA ASP A 109 -11.03 10.09 -12.05
C ASP A 109 -10.10 10.38 -10.84
N LEU A 110 -9.19 9.46 -10.48
CA LEU A 110 -8.16 9.68 -9.46
C LEU A 110 -7.15 10.76 -9.90
N LYS A 111 -6.70 10.70 -11.14
CA LYS A 111 -5.79 11.71 -11.73
C LYS A 111 -6.44 13.09 -11.81
N ALA A 112 -7.75 13.14 -12.03
CA ALA A 112 -8.53 14.38 -12.04
C ALA A 112 -8.87 14.90 -10.62
N GLY A 113 -8.47 14.21 -9.55
CA GLY A 113 -8.77 14.58 -8.16
C GLY A 113 -10.22 14.39 -7.73
N LYS A 114 -11.04 13.70 -8.53
CA LYS A 114 -12.45 13.45 -8.23
C LYS A 114 -12.65 12.38 -7.14
N VAL A 115 -11.67 11.52 -6.98
CA VAL A 115 -11.57 10.53 -5.90
C VAL A 115 -10.21 10.67 -5.21
N GLN A 116 -10.13 10.33 -3.90
CA GLN A 116 -8.94 10.57 -3.09
C GLN A 116 -8.05 9.34 -2.97
N ALA A 117 -8.62 8.12 -3.10
CA ALA A 117 -7.85 6.87 -3.10
C ALA A 117 -8.47 5.84 -4.04
N LEU A 118 -7.66 4.83 -4.35
CA LEU A 118 -8.03 3.71 -5.20
C LEU A 118 -7.86 2.40 -4.42
N VAL A 119 -8.93 1.62 -4.33
CA VAL A 119 -8.90 0.24 -3.83
C VAL A 119 -9.20 -0.69 -5.00
N THR A 120 -8.28 -1.62 -5.30
CA THR A 120 -8.45 -2.48 -6.48
C THR A 120 -8.81 -3.91 -6.07
N ALA A 121 -9.95 -4.42 -6.53
CA ALA A 121 -10.23 -5.85 -6.45
C ALA A 121 -9.30 -6.64 -7.41
N PRO A 122 -9.12 -7.94 -7.17
CA PRO A 122 -8.20 -8.75 -7.97
C PRO A 122 -8.55 -8.81 -9.45
N ILE A 123 -7.51 -8.78 -10.30
CA ILE A 123 -7.61 -9.01 -11.73
C ILE A 123 -6.68 -10.14 -12.17
N ASN A 124 -6.96 -10.73 -13.31
CA ASN A 124 -6.00 -11.58 -13.98
C ASN A 124 -4.89 -10.72 -14.62
N LYS A 125 -3.62 -11.13 -14.49
CA LYS A 125 -2.48 -10.40 -15.08
C LYS A 125 -2.58 -10.24 -16.61
N GLU A 126 -3.24 -11.18 -17.29
CA GLU A 126 -3.49 -11.11 -18.74
C GLU A 126 -4.35 -9.89 -19.12
N ALA A 127 -5.20 -9.39 -18.20
CA ALA A 127 -6.05 -8.23 -18.45
C ALA A 127 -5.24 -6.96 -18.78
N LEU A 128 -4.07 -6.82 -18.18
CA LEU A 128 -3.20 -5.64 -18.33
C LEU A 128 -1.92 -5.95 -19.11
N GLY A 129 -1.58 -7.24 -19.33
CA GLY A 129 -0.26 -7.66 -19.80
C GLY A 129 0.84 -7.54 -18.75
N GLU A 130 0.51 -7.03 -17.56
CA GLU A 130 1.39 -6.77 -16.41
C GLU A 130 0.60 -6.80 -15.10
N GLY A 131 1.26 -6.66 -13.94
CA GLY A 131 0.57 -6.52 -12.66
C GLY A 131 -0.06 -5.15 -12.45
N HIS A 132 -0.96 -5.04 -11.47
CA HIS A 132 -1.56 -3.74 -11.09
C HIS A 132 -0.51 -2.69 -10.74
N THR A 133 0.55 -3.08 -10.05
CA THR A 133 1.55 -2.18 -9.52
C THR A 133 2.35 -1.54 -10.65
N GLU A 134 2.85 -2.34 -11.58
CA GLU A 134 3.58 -1.89 -12.77
C GLU A 134 2.68 -1.02 -13.68
N TYR A 135 1.39 -1.41 -13.78
CA TYR A 135 0.40 -0.64 -14.54
C TYR A 135 0.15 0.75 -13.95
N LEU A 136 0.11 0.86 -12.61
CA LEU A 136 -0.12 2.12 -11.91
C LEU A 136 1.14 2.99 -11.88
N GLU A 137 2.33 2.40 -11.70
CA GLU A 137 3.61 3.11 -11.73
C GLU A 137 3.79 3.90 -13.05
N LYS A 138 3.44 3.28 -14.18
CA LYS A 138 3.48 3.95 -15.49
C LYS A 138 2.52 5.15 -15.62
N ARG A 139 1.47 5.21 -14.82
CA ARG A 139 0.43 6.26 -14.87
C ARG A 139 0.57 7.33 -13.82
N PHE A 140 1.16 7.00 -12.69
CA PHE A 140 1.33 7.87 -11.55
C PHE A 140 2.81 8.00 -11.20
N HIS A 141 3.23 9.21 -10.83
CA HIS A 141 4.62 9.50 -10.51
C HIS A 141 5.04 8.89 -9.17
N GLY A 142 6.25 8.41 -9.11
CA GLY A 142 6.90 7.85 -7.93
C GLY A 142 7.59 6.52 -8.22
N ASP A 143 8.49 6.13 -7.34
CA ASP A 143 9.08 4.80 -7.33
C ASP A 143 8.23 3.88 -6.44
N GLU A 144 7.84 2.75 -6.96
CA GLU A 144 6.98 1.83 -6.25
C GLU A 144 7.71 1.01 -5.18
N LEU A 145 7.04 0.78 -4.06
CA LEU A 145 7.44 -0.18 -3.05
C LEU A 145 6.22 -1.01 -2.64
N MET A 146 6.26 -2.30 -2.95
CA MET A 146 5.25 -3.24 -2.47
C MET A 146 5.42 -3.46 -0.97
N MET A 147 4.34 -3.24 -0.21
CA MET A 147 4.31 -3.45 1.24
C MET A 147 3.03 -4.20 1.63
N LEU A 148 3.20 -5.30 2.34
CA LEU A 148 2.11 -6.05 2.97
C LEU A 148 1.87 -5.48 4.36
N CYS A 149 0.62 -5.18 4.70
CA CYS A 149 0.22 -4.57 5.97
C CYS A 149 -0.86 -5.38 6.67
N SER A 150 -0.62 -5.69 7.94
CA SER A 150 -1.63 -6.26 8.84
C SER A 150 -1.38 -5.76 10.27
N GLY A 151 -2.30 -4.98 10.81
CA GLY A 151 -2.10 -4.34 12.11
C GLY A 151 -0.79 -3.55 12.16
N ASN A 152 0.11 -3.95 13.06
CA ASN A 152 1.43 -3.33 13.19
C ASN A 152 2.53 -4.02 12.36
N LEU A 153 2.24 -5.16 11.75
CA LEU A 153 3.19 -5.85 10.87
C LEU A 153 3.15 -5.25 9.47
N ARG A 154 4.29 -4.75 9.02
CA ARG A 154 4.52 -4.25 7.66
C ARG A 154 5.74 -4.92 7.08
N VAL A 155 5.57 -5.57 5.94
CA VAL A 155 6.65 -6.27 5.24
C VAL A 155 6.78 -5.71 3.84
N ALA A 156 7.93 -5.09 3.56
CA ALA A 156 8.29 -4.58 2.24
C ALA A 156 9.34 -5.48 1.59
N LEU A 157 9.45 -5.41 0.27
CA LEU A 157 10.31 -6.28 -0.52
C LEU A 157 11.35 -5.47 -1.31
N VAL A 158 12.59 -5.97 -1.35
CA VAL A 158 13.62 -5.46 -2.28
C VAL A 158 13.33 -5.97 -3.69
N CYS A 159 13.06 -7.27 -3.83
CA CYS A 159 12.67 -7.90 -5.10
C CYS A 159 11.25 -8.46 -5.00
N ASN A 160 10.39 -8.08 -5.93
CA ASN A 160 9.00 -8.55 -5.98
C ASN A 160 8.91 -9.88 -6.77
N HIS A 161 8.50 -9.82 -8.03
CA HIS A 161 8.18 -10.97 -8.87
C HIS A 161 9.34 -11.33 -9.80
N VAL A 162 10.44 -11.84 -9.24
CA VAL A 162 11.59 -12.34 -9.99
C VAL A 162 11.86 -13.80 -9.65
N SER A 163 12.46 -14.53 -10.56
CA SER A 163 12.85 -15.93 -10.29
C SER A 163 13.93 -15.99 -9.20
N ILE A 164 13.98 -17.09 -8.43
CA ILE A 164 15.01 -17.27 -7.39
C ILE A 164 16.42 -17.16 -7.97
N ALA A 165 16.65 -17.64 -9.18
CA ALA A 165 17.95 -17.56 -9.85
C ALA A 165 18.40 -16.12 -10.15
N GLU A 166 17.47 -15.20 -10.29
CA GLU A 166 17.74 -13.78 -10.60
C GLU A 166 17.88 -12.90 -9.34
N ILE A 167 17.44 -13.39 -8.18
CA ILE A 167 17.44 -12.62 -6.93
C ILE A 167 18.86 -12.10 -6.59
N PRO A 168 19.93 -12.90 -6.57
CA PRO A 168 21.25 -12.42 -6.16
C PRO A 168 21.75 -11.25 -7.03
N ALA A 169 21.45 -11.27 -8.33
CA ALA A 169 21.83 -10.19 -9.25
C ALA A 169 21.02 -8.89 -9.02
N GLN A 170 19.86 -9.00 -8.40
CA GLN A 170 18.99 -7.87 -8.08
C GLN A 170 19.28 -7.25 -6.70
N ILE A 171 20.02 -7.96 -5.84
CA ILE A 171 20.42 -7.45 -4.52
C ILE A 171 21.66 -6.60 -4.67
N THR A 172 21.47 -5.30 -4.77
CA THR A 172 22.53 -4.29 -4.84
C THR A 172 22.40 -3.30 -3.70
N GLU A 173 23.51 -2.69 -3.32
CA GLU A 173 23.53 -1.66 -2.27
C GLU A 173 22.58 -0.50 -2.60
N GLU A 174 22.62 -0.01 -3.85
CA GLU A 174 21.78 1.11 -4.32
C GLU A 174 20.29 0.75 -4.20
N ARG A 175 19.91 -0.46 -4.64
CA ARG A 175 18.51 -0.89 -4.59
C ARG A 175 18.00 -1.06 -3.16
N ILE A 176 18.79 -1.62 -2.26
CA ILE A 176 18.45 -1.74 -0.84
C ILE A 176 18.29 -0.34 -0.24
N LEU A 177 19.23 0.57 -0.49
CA LEU A 177 19.16 1.93 0.02
C LEU A 177 17.96 2.70 -0.53
N GLN A 178 17.65 2.56 -1.82
CA GLN A 178 16.44 3.13 -2.43
C GLN A 178 15.17 2.60 -1.73
N LYS A 179 15.06 1.27 -1.57
CA LYS A 179 13.88 0.66 -0.92
C LYS A 179 13.77 1.04 0.56
N LEU A 180 14.89 1.17 1.29
CA LEU A 180 14.92 1.68 2.67
C LEU A 180 14.44 3.13 2.75
N THR A 181 14.87 3.98 1.81
CA THR A 181 14.45 5.38 1.73
C THR A 181 12.95 5.49 1.47
N LEU A 182 12.44 4.75 0.49
CA LEU A 182 11.00 4.70 0.18
C LEU A 182 10.19 4.20 1.39
N LEU A 183 10.64 3.12 2.03
CA LEU A 183 9.99 2.55 3.19
C LEU A 183 9.95 3.54 4.36
N ASN A 184 11.10 4.15 4.69
CA ASN A 184 11.18 5.15 5.76
C ASN A 184 10.27 6.36 5.50
N ASN A 185 10.23 6.86 4.27
CA ASN A 185 9.38 7.98 3.90
C ASN A 185 7.89 7.62 3.99
N SER A 186 7.51 6.44 3.52
CA SER A 186 6.15 5.93 3.62
C SER A 186 5.74 5.72 5.09
N LEU A 187 6.61 5.11 5.92
CA LEU A 187 6.32 4.95 7.35
C LEU A 187 6.08 6.28 8.06
N LYS A 188 6.79 7.32 7.68
CA LYS A 188 6.58 8.68 8.22
C LYS A 188 5.30 9.32 7.71
N ARG A 189 5.10 9.35 6.39
CA ARG A 189 4.00 10.08 5.77
C ARG A 189 2.69 9.32 5.78
N ASP A 190 2.74 8.01 5.44
CA ASP A 190 1.55 7.18 5.25
C ASP A 190 1.06 6.54 6.56
N PHE A 191 1.96 6.37 7.55
CA PHE A 191 1.66 5.74 8.84
C PHE A 191 1.88 6.65 10.05
N GLY A 192 2.40 7.87 9.88
CA GLY A 192 2.59 8.86 10.94
C GLY A 192 3.68 8.51 11.94
N LEU A 193 4.67 7.72 11.57
CA LEU A 193 5.75 7.30 12.46
C LEU A 193 6.94 8.28 12.35
N GLU A 194 7.28 8.98 13.43
CA GLU A 194 8.36 9.99 13.39
C GLU A 194 9.75 9.36 13.18
N LYS A 195 10.03 8.26 13.88
CA LYS A 195 11.33 7.57 13.88
C LYS A 195 11.13 6.07 13.69
N PRO A 196 10.72 5.64 12.48
CA PRO A 196 10.41 4.23 12.25
C PRO A 196 11.67 3.36 12.33
N ARG A 197 11.54 2.23 13.03
CA ARG A 197 12.56 1.20 13.15
C ARG A 197 12.33 0.14 12.10
N ILE A 198 13.28 -0.02 11.19
CA ILE A 198 13.18 -0.94 10.05
C ILE A 198 14.15 -2.11 10.27
N ALA A 199 13.63 -3.33 10.35
CA ALA A 199 14.43 -4.53 10.31
C ALA A 199 14.76 -4.88 8.87
N VAL A 200 16.03 -5.15 8.57
CA VAL A 200 16.49 -5.63 7.27
C VAL A 200 16.84 -7.11 7.40
N LEU A 201 16.24 -7.96 6.58
CA LEU A 201 16.55 -9.39 6.58
C LEU A 201 17.86 -9.66 5.80
N ALA A 202 18.52 -10.73 6.16
CA ALA A 202 19.63 -11.27 5.39
C ALA A 202 19.11 -11.93 4.11
N LEU A 203 19.97 -12.09 3.11
CA LEU A 203 19.66 -12.89 1.92
C LEU A 203 19.89 -14.38 2.20
N ASN A 204 21.03 -14.68 2.85
CA ASN A 204 21.50 -16.05 3.06
C ASN A 204 21.11 -16.61 4.44
N PRO A 205 21.05 -17.94 4.59
CA PRO A 205 20.88 -18.59 5.89
C PRO A 205 21.95 -18.11 6.90
N HIS A 206 21.54 -18.01 8.18
CA HIS A 206 22.40 -17.55 9.29
C HIS A 206 23.09 -16.20 9.02
N ALA A 207 22.44 -15.32 8.24
CA ALA A 207 23.00 -14.03 7.81
C ALA A 207 24.41 -14.18 7.18
N GLY A 208 24.57 -15.22 6.36
CA GLY A 208 25.81 -15.51 5.61
C GLY A 208 26.93 -16.14 6.44
N ASP A 209 26.76 -16.33 7.75
CA ASP A 209 27.75 -16.90 8.70
C ASP A 209 29.18 -16.39 8.42
N LYS A 210 29.38 -15.07 8.51
CA LYS A 210 30.64 -14.37 8.25
C LYS A 210 31.25 -14.64 6.86
N GLY A 211 30.41 -14.95 5.88
CA GLY A 211 30.81 -15.19 4.48
C GLY A 211 31.00 -16.67 4.13
N LEU A 212 30.68 -17.59 5.06
CA LEU A 212 30.72 -19.04 4.80
C LEU A 212 29.58 -19.49 3.88
N MET A 213 28.38 -18.88 4.04
CA MET A 213 27.16 -19.20 3.29
C MET A 213 26.77 -18.11 2.28
N GLY A 214 27.71 -17.30 1.85
CA GLY A 214 27.49 -16.16 0.96
C GLY A 214 28.16 -14.91 1.52
N LYS A 215 28.41 -13.93 0.66
CA LYS A 215 29.12 -12.69 1.02
C LYS A 215 28.24 -11.45 0.87
N GLU A 216 27.01 -11.62 0.41
CA GLU A 216 26.08 -10.54 0.11
C GLU A 216 25.78 -9.69 1.36
N GLU A 217 25.72 -10.31 2.53
CA GLU A 217 25.53 -9.58 3.79
C GLU A 217 26.68 -8.62 4.05
N GLN A 218 27.92 -9.10 3.91
CA GLN A 218 29.12 -8.30 4.20
C GLN A 218 29.42 -7.28 3.11
N GLN A 219 29.20 -7.63 1.86
CA GLN A 219 29.61 -6.83 0.71
C GLN A 219 28.53 -5.86 0.24
N ILE A 220 27.26 -6.14 0.54
CA ILE A 220 26.12 -5.39 -0.02
C ILE A 220 25.18 -4.91 1.09
N ILE A 221 24.62 -5.83 1.91
CA ILE A 221 23.50 -5.49 2.81
C ILE A 221 23.97 -4.63 3.98
N ILE A 222 25.08 -4.98 4.64
CA ILE A 222 25.65 -4.20 5.75
C ILE A 222 26.04 -2.79 5.27
N PRO A 223 26.78 -2.62 4.17
CA PRO A 223 27.07 -1.28 3.62
C PRO A 223 25.83 -0.46 3.32
N ALA A 224 24.76 -1.07 2.76
CA ALA A 224 23.50 -0.38 2.50
C ALA A 224 22.83 0.10 3.81
N ILE A 225 22.83 -0.74 4.87
CA ILE A 225 22.30 -0.38 6.19
C ILE A 225 23.10 0.78 6.81
N GLU A 226 24.41 0.76 6.71
CA GLU A 226 25.27 1.81 7.24
C GLU A 226 25.04 3.15 6.53
N LYS A 227 24.96 3.14 5.20
CA LYS A 227 24.60 4.34 4.43
C LYS A 227 23.21 4.86 4.75
N ALA A 228 22.23 3.97 4.99
CA ALA A 228 20.90 4.36 5.43
C ALA A 228 20.95 5.07 6.79
N LYS A 229 21.76 4.56 7.75
CA LYS A 229 21.96 5.21 9.06
C LYS A 229 22.59 6.60 8.94
N GLU A 230 23.58 6.77 8.05
CA GLU A 230 24.18 8.06 7.76
C GLU A 230 23.16 9.08 7.25
N GLN A 231 22.13 8.61 6.53
CA GLN A 231 20.99 9.41 6.08
C GLN A 231 19.89 9.59 7.15
N GLY A 232 20.12 9.11 8.38
CA GLY A 232 19.17 9.22 9.49
C GLY A 232 18.01 8.21 9.43
N ILE A 233 18.14 7.14 8.65
CA ILE A 233 17.17 6.04 8.59
C ILE A 233 17.56 4.99 9.64
N TRP A 234 16.61 4.65 10.52
CA TRP A 234 16.83 3.66 11.58
C TRP A 234 16.63 2.23 11.04
N ALA A 235 17.64 1.77 10.29
CA ALA A 235 17.70 0.42 9.74
C ALA A 235 18.61 -0.47 10.59
N PHE A 236 18.16 -1.70 10.88
CA PHE A 236 18.84 -2.66 11.75
C PHE A 236 18.91 -4.02 11.06
N GLY A 237 19.99 -4.75 11.27
CA GLY A 237 20.23 -6.07 10.68
C GLY A 237 21.65 -6.19 10.12
N PRO A 238 21.87 -7.13 9.18
CA PRO A 238 20.90 -8.07 8.63
C PRO A 238 20.52 -9.19 9.61
N TYR A 239 19.23 -9.56 9.66
CA TYR A 239 18.73 -10.62 10.51
C TYR A 239 18.50 -11.91 9.71
N ALA A 240 18.86 -13.05 10.27
CA ALA A 240 18.50 -14.37 9.73
C ALA A 240 16.97 -14.55 9.84
N SER A 241 16.30 -14.79 8.71
CA SER A 241 14.84 -14.71 8.58
C SER A 241 14.10 -15.71 9.48
N ASP A 242 14.61 -16.94 9.56
CA ASP A 242 14.02 -18.03 10.36
C ASP A 242 13.97 -17.67 11.85
N GLY A 243 15.11 -17.28 12.41
CA GLY A 243 15.23 -16.86 13.80
C GLY A 243 14.46 -15.57 14.09
N PHE A 244 14.47 -14.62 13.16
CA PHE A 244 13.80 -13.32 13.31
C PHE A 244 12.28 -13.45 13.43
N PHE A 245 11.65 -14.21 12.55
CA PHE A 245 10.22 -14.47 12.62
C PHE A 245 9.87 -15.50 13.69
N GLY A 246 10.63 -16.60 13.78
CA GLY A 246 10.37 -17.68 14.73
C GLY A 246 10.44 -17.27 16.21
N SER A 247 11.28 -16.29 16.54
CA SER A 247 11.37 -15.74 17.91
C SER A 247 10.37 -14.61 18.19
N GLY A 248 9.59 -14.15 17.21
CA GLY A 248 8.72 -12.99 17.36
C GLY A 248 9.47 -11.65 17.40
N HIS A 249 10.76 -11.62 17.06
CA HIS A 249 11.58 -10.40 17.11
C HIS A 249 11.03 -9.27 16.21
N PHE A 250 10.31 -9.60 15.16
CA PHE A 250 9.65 -8.65 14.26
C PHE A 250 8.70 -7.67 14.99
N THR A 251 8.16 -8.06 16.14
CA THR A 251 7.26 -7.19 16.94
C THR A 251 7.94 -5.96 17.53
N GLN A 252 9.28 -5.93 17.54
CA GLN A 252 10.07 -4.80 18.03
C GLN A 252 10.32 -3.73 16.95
N PHE A 253 9.88 -3.98 15.72
CA PHE A 253 10.11 -3.12 14.57
C PHE A 253 8.79 -2.60 13.98
N ASP A 254 8.86 -1.46 13.32
CA ASP A 254 7.72 -0.83 12.68
C ASP A 254 7.50 -1.35 11.25
N ALA A 255 8.57 -1.87 10.63
CA ALA A 255 8.52 -2.57 9.36
C ALA A 255 9.72 -3.53 9.19
N VAL A 256 9.55 -4.47 8.28
CA VAL A 256 10.56 -5.44 7.85
C VAL A 256 10.83 -5.24 6.36
N LEU A 257 12.10 -5.11 5.97
CA LEU A 257 12.53 -5.16 4.58
C LEU A 257 13.09 -6.55 4.28
N ALA A 258 12.35 -7.35 3.53
CA ALA A 258 12.76 -8.66 3.06
C ALA A 258 13.46 -8.55 1.70
N MET A 259 14.43 -9.43 1.44
CA MET A 259 15.21 -9.38 0.21
C MET A 259 14.39 -9.86 -1.00
N TYR A 260 13.49 -10.83 -0.81
CA TYR A 260 12.67 -11.37 -1.88
C TYR A 260 11.28 -11.81 -1.40
N HIS A 261 10.42 -12.08 -2.36
CA HIS A 261 8.99 -12.32 -2.18
C HIS A 261 8.68 -13.36 -1.10
N ASP A 262 9.10 -14.60 -1.25
CA ASP A 262 8.70 -15.67 -0.34
C ASP A 262 9.30 -15.53 1.06
N GLN A 263 10.49 -14.91 1.17
CA GLN A 263 11.11 -14.61 2.45
C GLN A 263 10.23 -13.71 3.34
N GLY A 264 9.55 -12.76 2.73
CA GLY A 264 8.67 -11.85 3.43
C GLY A 264 7.23 -12.35 3.54
N LEU A 265 6.69 -12.91 2.46
CA LEU A 265 5.27 -13.22 2.34
C LEU A 265 4.87 -14.54 3.01
N ILE A 266 5.73 -15.54 3.04
CA ILE A 266 5.42 -16.79 3.75
C ILE A 266 5.17 -16.51 5.24
N PRO A 267 6.09 -15.89 6.00
CA PRO A 267 5.83 -15.60 7.40
C PRO A 267 4.66 -14.60 7.59
N PHE A 268 4.53 -13.59 6.72
CA PHE A 268 3.43 -12.65 6.79
C PHE A 268 2.07 -13.36 6.69
N LYS A 269 1.86 -14.17 5.64
CA LYS A 269 0.60 -14.89 5.42
C LYS A 269 0.35 -15.99 6.44
N THR A 270 1.40 -16.58 6.99
CA THR A 270 1.27 -17.54 8.09
C THR A 270 0.73 -16.88 9.37
N LEU A 271 1.13 -15.62 9.61
CA LEU A 271 0.66 -14.85 10.75
C LEU A 271 -0.75 -14.27 10.53
N ASP A 272 -1.03 -13.76 9.33
CA ASP A 272 -2.34 -13.20 8.99
C ASP A 272 -2.65 -13.27 7.49
N MET A 273 -3.72 -13.97 7.15
CA MET A 273 -4.25 -14.10 5.78
C MET A 273 -5.14 -12.91 5.37
N THR A 274 -5.45 -11.98 6.28
CA THR A 274 -6.31 -10.83 6.00
C THR A 274 -5.53 -9.56 5.69
N GLY A 275 -4.26 -9.72 5.37
CA GLY A 275 -3.34 -8.63 5.03
C GLY A 275 -3.79 -7.81 3.81
N VAL A 276 -3.22 -6.63 3.72
CA VAL A 276 -3.45 -5.66 2.64
C VAL A 276 -2.17 -5.44 1.88
N ASN A 277 -2.24 -5.46 0.56
CA ASN A 277 -1.16 -5.00 -0.30
C ASN A 277 -1.30 -3.47 -0.49
N PHE A 278 -0.35 -2.73 0.07
CA PHE A 278 -0.22 -1.29 -0.07
C PHE A 278 0.91 -0.96 -1.05
N THR A 279 0.64 -0.09 -2.02
CA THR A 279 1.67 0.40 -2.94
C THR A 279 2.21 1.73 -2.42
N ALA A 280 3.31 1.66 -1.69
CA ALA A 280 4.02 2.83 -1.17
C ALA A 280 4.85 3.52 -2.26
N GLY A 281 5.24 4.78 -2.02
CA GLY A 281 6.12 5.57 -2.90
C GLY A 281 5.42 6.29 -4.04
N LEU A 282 4.20 5.91 -4.42
CA LEU A 282 3.41 6.63 -5.41
C LEU A 282 2.78 7.91 -4.82
N ASN A 283 2.55 8.90 -5.69
CA ASN A 283 1.87 10.14 -5.32
C ASN A 283 0.36 9.97 -5.05
N ILE A 284 -0.17 8.77 -5.23
CA ILE A 284 -1.55 8.37 -4.95
C ILE A 284 -1.62 7.42 -3.76
N VAL A 285 -2.81 7.25 -3.18
CA VAL A 285 -3.08 6.17 -2.22
C VAL A 285 -3.73 5.02 -2.97
N ARG A 286 -3.05 3.87 -2.99
CA ARG A 286 -3.58 2.64 -3.56
C ARG A 286 -3.40 1.46 -2.61
N THR A 287 -4.50 0.76 -2.35
CA THR A 287 -4.54 -0.49 -1.59
C THR A 287 -5.24 -1.59 -2.37
N SER A 288 -4.99 -2.82 -2.02
CA SER A 288 -5.73 -3.98 -2.54
C SER A 288 -5.73 -5.12 -1.53
N PRO A 289 -6.70 -6.04 -1.60
CA PRO A 289 -6.63 -7.28 -0.85
C PRO A 289 -5.41 -8.12 -1.30
N ASP A 290 -4.87 -8.90 -0.36
CA ASP A 290 -3.72 -9.78 -0.59
C ASP A 290 -4.16 -11.18 -1.03
N HIS A 291 -5.08 -11.26 -2.00
CA HIS A 291 -5.50 -12.50 -2.65
C HIS A 291 -5.72 -12.29 -4.15
N GLY A 292 -5.78 -13.38 -4.90
CA GLY A 292 -6.04 -13.38 -6.34
C GLY A 292 -7.52 -13.38 -6.69
N THR A 293 -7.81 -13.66 -7.96
CA THR A 293 -9.18 -13.70 -8.52
C THR A 293 -10.09 -14.77 -7.92
N GLY A 294 -9.54 -15.79 -7.24
CA GLY A 294 -10.31 -16.84 -6.55
C GLY A 294 -11.27 -17.59 -7.46
N TYR A 295 -10.85 -17.93 -8.68
CA TYR A 295 -11.70 -18.61 -9.66
C TYR A 295 -12.29 -19.91 -9.17
N ASP A 296 -11.59 -20.65 -8.32
CA ASP A 296 -12.01 -21.91 -7.72
C ASP A 296 -13.21 -21.79 -6.78
N ILE A 297 -13.41 -20.61 -6.18
CA ILE A 297 -14.50 -20.32 -5.25
C ILE A 297 -15.50 -19.27 -5.78
N ALA A 298 -15.27 -18.72 -6.97
CA ALA A 298 -16.15 -17.71 -7.57
C ALA A 298 -17.58 -18.22 -7.72
N GLY A 299 -18.56 -17.45 -7.23
CA GLY A 299 -19.97 -17.78 -7.24
C GLY A 299 -20.41 -18.83 -6.20
N LYS A 300 -19.53 -19.20 -5.26
CA LYS A 300 -19.84 -20.17 -4.19
C LYS A 300 -20.14 -19.51 -2.83
N ASN A 301 -20.11 -18.20 -2.74
CA ASN A 301 -20.27 -17.43 -1.49
C ASN A 301 -19.27 -17.81 -0.39
N GLN A 302 -18.04 -18.18 -0.78
CA GLN A 302 -16.98 -18.66 0.12
C GLN A 302 -15.82 -17.67 0.29
N ALA A 303 -15.80 -16.58 -0.49
CA ALA A 303 -14.73 -15.61 -0.41
C ALA A 303 -14.79 -14.83 0.92
N ASP A 304 -13.62 -14.71 1.55
CA ASP A 304 -13.43 -13.93 2.76
C ASP A 304 -13.19 -12.45 2.40
N GLU A 305 -14.07 -11.60 2.86
CA GLU A 305 -14.02 -10.17 2.57
C GLU A 305 -13.08 -9.37 3.47
N ARG A 306 -12.50 -9.97 4.53
CA ARG A 306 -11.71 -9.24 5.54
C ARG A 306 -10.53 -8.50 4.94
N SER A 307 -9.80 -9.12 4.03
CA SER A 307 -8.67 -8.46 3.35
C SER A 307 -9.12 -7.24 2.53
N MET A 308 -10.25 -7.34 1.80
CA MET A 308 -10.82 -6.21 1.06
C MET A 308 -11.30 -5.10 2.01
N ARG A 309 -11.97 -5.46 3.09
CA ARG A 309 -12.42 -4.51 4.12
C ARG A 309 -11.23 -3.80 4.77
N ASN A 310 -10.19 -4.54 5.11
CA ASN A 310 -8.94 -3.96 5.64
C ASN A 310 -8.28 -3.02 4.62
N ALA A 311 -8.32 -3.34 3.33
CA ALA A 311 -7.79 -2.48 2.27
C ALA A 311 -8.55 -1.15 2.19
N LEU A 312 -9.88 -1.16 2.36
CA LEU A 312 -10.69 0.06 2.42
C LEU A 312 -10.32 0.94 3.61
N PHE A 313 -10.20 0.36 4.81
CA PHE A 313 -9.83 1.13 6.00
C PHE A 313 -8.40 1.65 5.93
N LEU A 314 -7.45 0.83 5.47
CA LEU A 314 -6.07 1.28 5.30
C LEU A 314 -5.96 2.47 4.34
N ALA A 315 -6.73 2.46 3.24
CA ALA A 315 -6.76 3.60 2.31
C ALA A 315 -7.20 4.91 3.02
N ILE A 316 -8.19 4.85 3.92
CA ILE A 316 -8.66 5.99 4.70
C ILE A 316 -7.60 6.45 5.70
N ASP A 317 -6.99 5.51 6.42
CA ASP A 317 -5.98 5.83 7.43
C ASP A 317 -4.76 6.49 6.78
N VAL A 318 -4.31 5.98 5.64
CA VAL A 318 -3.21 6.58 4.87
C VAL A 318 -3.57 7.98 4.37
N LEU A 319 -4.79 8.20 3.87
CA LEU A 319 -5.22 9.55 3.46
C LEU A 319 -5.15 10.54 4.61
N ARG A 320 -5.67 10.18 5.78
CA ARG A 320 -5.66 11.02 6.99
C ARG A 320 -4.22 11.30 7.46
N LYS A 321 -3.36 10.28 7.43
CA LYS A 321 -1.96 10.44 7.85
C LYS A 321 -1.17 11.31 6.87
N ARG A 322 -1.43 11.19 5.57
CA ARG A 322 -0.83 12.09 4.57
C ARG A 322 -1.24 13.54 4.78
N GLU A 323 -2.54 13.79 5.00
CA GLU A 323 -3.06 15.13 5.26
C GLU A 323 -2.43 15.71 6.53
N GLU A 324 -2.41 14.96 7.64
CA GLU A 324 -1.76 15.35 8.89
C GLU A 324 -0.26 15.64 8.70
N TYR A 325 0.47 14.77 8.01
CA TYR A 325 1.88 14.94 7.73
C TYR A 325 2.16 16.19 6.88
N ASP A 326 1.39 16.37 5.81
CA ASP A 326 1.56 17.50 4.89
C ASP A 326 1.24 18.82 5.61
N GLU A 327 0.23 18.89 6.49
CA GLU A 327 -0.07 20.05 7.35
C GLU A 327 1.07 20.33 8.34
N LEU A 328 1.56 19.34 9.06
CA LEU A 328 2.63 19.48 10.05
C LEU A 328 3.95 19.90 9.41
N THR A 329 4.22 19.51 8.17
CA THR A 329 5.47 19.82 7.46
C THR A 329 5.40 21.04 6.56
N ALA A 330 4.23 21.62 6.34
CA ALA A 330 4.04 22.79 5.45
C ALA A 330 4.81 24.03 5.91
N ASN A 331 4.94 24.21 7.23
CA ASN A 331 5.64 25.37 7.80
C ASN A 331 6.48 24.96 9.02
N PRO A 332 7.59 24.24 8.82
CA PRO A 332 8.42 23.80 9.91
C PRO A 332 9.08 24.98 10.62
N LEU A 333 9.21 24.87 11.94
CA LEU A 333 9.95 25.89 12.72
C LEU A 333 11.38 26.01 12.19
N PRO A 334 11.86 27.22 11.92
CA PRO A 334 13.24 27.41 11.48
C PRO A 334 14.21 27.00 12.60
N PHE A 335 15.32 26.43 12.22
CA PHE A 335 16.40 26.09 13.16
C PHE A 335 17.74 26.57 12.60
N ILE A 336 18.66 26.86 13.51
CA ILE A 336 20.04 27.24 13.18
C ILE A 336 20.92 26.03 13.46
N VAL A 337 21.83 25.73 12.55
CA VAL A 337 22.93 24.80 12.82
C VAL A 337 24.07 25.61 13.46
N ARG A 338 24.35 25.36 14.73
CA ARG A 338 25.51 25.88 15.42
C ARG A 338 26.50 24.77 15.68
N GLU A 339 27.77 25.09 15.69
CA GLU A 339 28.79 24.15 16.15
C GLU A 339 28.85 24.19 17.68
N ASP A 340 28.94 22.99 18.30
CA ASP A 340 29.24 22.88 19.72
C ASP A 340 30.71 23.22 19.99
N ARG A 341 31.15 23.20 21.26
CA ARG A 341 32.53 23.48 21.64
C ARG A 341 33.54 22.48 21.05
N GLU A 342 33.09 21.40 20.48
CA GLU A 342 33.88 20.33 19.84
C GLU A 342 33.78 20.42 18.31
N GLY A 343 33.16 21.45 17.73
CA GLY A 343 33.00 21.64 16.29
C GLY A 343 31.95 20.73 15.66
N ARG A 344 31.04 20.11 16.46
CA ARG A 344 29.98 19.24 15.93
C ARG A 344 28.73 20.06 15.60
N PRO A 345 28.07 19.80 14.47
CA PRO A 345 26.85 20.52 14.12
C PRO A 345 25.71 20.18 15.08
N ARG A 346 25.16 21.19 15.73
CA ARG A 346 23.99 21.08 16.60
C ARG A 346 22.85 21.90 16.02
N ARG A 347 21.66 21.29 15.87
CA ARG A 347 20.44 21.98 15.44
C ARG A 347 19.76 22.59 16.64
N GLU A 348 19.53 23.90 16.61
CA GLU A 348 18.78 24.63 17.64
C GLU A 348 17.58 25.32 16.99
N PHE A 349 16.41 25.21 17.62
CA PHE A 349 15.24 25.98 17.17
C PHE A 349 15.43 27.46 17.48
N ILE A 350 15.01 28.32 16.55
CA ILE A 350 15.04 29.78 16.78
C ILE A 350 13.92 30.09 17.77
N ASP A 351 14.28 30.56 18.96
CA ASP A 351 13.33 31.14 19.91
C ASP A 351 13.04 32.60 19.52
N PHE A 352 11.90 32.84 18.88
CA PHE A 352 11.46 34.16 18.45
C PHE A 352 11.23 35.13 19.60
N LYS A 353 11.14 34.69 20.85
CA LYS A 353 11.00 35.58 22.00
C LYS A 353 12.30 36.25 22.38
N THR A 354 13.46 35.68 22.05
CA THR A 354 14.77 36.22 22.35
C THR A 354 15.35 37.09 21.24
N THR A 355 14.85 37.03 20.01
CA THR A 355 15.39 37.76 18.86
C THR A 355 14.85 39.18 18.71
N LYS A 356 13.89 39.63 19.52
CA LYS A 356 13.27 40.95 19.44
C LYS A 356 13.94 42.03 20.29
N TYR A 357 15.11 41.82 20.87
CA TYR A 357 15.68 42.80 21.84
C TYR A 357 17.14 43.22 21.59
N ASN A 358 17.61 43.19 20.36
CA ASN A 358 18.97 43.75 20.08
C ASN A 358 19.03 44.74 18.91
N ASP A 359 17.94 45.44 18.61
CA ASP A 359 17.95 46.52 17.62
C ASP A 359 17.63 47.87 18.27
N ASP A 360 18.32 48.25 19.33
CA ASP A 360 18.33 49.67 19.76
C ASP A 360 19.46 49.97 20.78
N LYS A 361 20.69 49.81 20.38
CA LYS A 361 21.82 50.52 21.04
C LYS A 361 22.96 50.75 20.05
N SER A 362 22.71 51.63 19.09
CA SER A 362 23.76 52.37 18.39
C SER A 362 23.21 53.68 17.84
N ARG A 363 22.89 54.59 18.76
CA ARG A 363 22.83 56.04 18.52
C ARG A 363 22.97 56.67 19.89
N ASP A 364 24.22 56.98 20.22
CA ASP A 364 24.64 58.22 20.82
C ASP A 364 26.19 58.26 20.85
#